data_4b86488354958d90a9110a8274c54f0b
#
_entry.id   4b86488354958d90a9110a8274c54f0b
#
_cell.length_a   1.000
_cell.length_b   1.000
_cell.length_c   1.000
_cell.angle_alpha   90.00
_cell.angle_beta   90.00
_cell.angle_gamma   90.00
#
_symmetry.space_group_name_H-M   'P 1'
#
loop_
_entity.id
_entity.type
_entity.pdbx_description
1 polymer ?
#
loop_
_entity_poly.entity_id
_entity_poly.type
_entity_poly.pdbx_seq_one_letter_code
_entity_poly.pdbx_strand_id
1 'polypeptide(L)'
;YTILCKPVPRIDYLMGKVLGVLALTLIAVLLMDAVMTLVLWLRTDTVVAEQIASLKGRYTVEEMQPYLDRIRLQGATWNVQTGLGVMMCEFVVLSSLTLLMSCMTNGTIISALLTFMVYLAGLFQTQALSLWVGSGTGGISWWEMAGSRLFALIFPNFQIYSVTDSALNGQTIPLSLFGSLALITLGYFVFHMTLAAWLFRKKEF
;
A
#
# COMPACT_ATOMS: atom_id res chain seq x y z
N TYR A 1 -30.47 0.83 -24.89
CA TYR A 1 -31.40 0.03 -24.03
C TYR A 1 -31.24 -1.50 -24.21
N THR A 2 -30.67 -1.98 -25.30
CA THR A 2 -30.52 -3.43 -25.60
C THR A 2 -29.37 -4.13 -24.83
N ILE A 3 -28.44 -3.39 -24.23
CA ILE A 3 -27.34 -3.95 -23.45
C ILE A 3 -27.78 -4.40 -22.05
N LEU A 4 -28.85 -3.81 -21.51
CA LEU A 4 -29.41 -4.11 -20.18
C LEU A 4 -30.18 -5.43 -20.12
N CYS A 5 -30.48 -6.07 -21.27
CA CYS A 5 -31.25 -7.31 -21.32
C CYS A 5 -30.41 -8.58 -21.23
N LYS A 6 -29.07 -8.49 -21.23
CA LYS A 6 -28.21 -9.67 -21.05
C LYS A 6 -27.89 -9.84 -19.57
N PRO A 7 -28.24 -10.97 -18.93
CA PRO A 7 -27.90 -11.20 -17.52
C PRO A 7 -26.37 -11.34 -17.40
N VAL A 8 -25.70 -10.26 -17.02
CA VAL A 8 -24.27 -10.31 -16.70
C VAL A 8 -24.11 -10.98 -15.32
N PRO A 9 -23.27 -12.00 -15.19
CA PRO A 9 -22.98 -12.60 -13.91
C PRO A 9 -22.52 -11.53 -12.90
N ARG A 10 -23.10 -11.56 -11.69
CA ARG A 10 -22.81 -10.53 -10.66
C ARG A 10 -21.33 -10.42 -10.31
N ILE A 11 -20.60 -11.55 -10.38
CA ILE A 11 -19.17 -11.62 -10.13
C ILE A 11 -18.40 -10.88 -11.23
N ASP A 12 -18.78 -11.04 -12.49
CA ASP A 12 -18.11 -10.36 -13.62
C ASP A 12 -18.27 -8.84 -13.52
N TYR A 13 -19.43 -8.38 -13.07
CA TYR A 13 -19.66 -6.94 -12.80
C TYR A 13 -18.73 -6.42 -11.69
N LEU A 14 -18.61 -7.13 -10.56
CA LEU A 14 -17.73 -6.75 -9.47
C LEU A 14 -16.25 -6.76 -9.91
N MET A 15 -15.83 -7.83 -10.59
CA MET A 15 -14.48 -7.94 -11.11
C MET A 15 -14.16 -6.83 -12.11
N GLY A 16 -15.07 -6.55 -13.04
CA GLY A 16 -14.92 -5.47 -14.02
C GLY A 16 -14.75 -4.09 -13.35
N LYS A 17 -15.53 -3.82 -12.30
CA LYS A 17 -15.42 -2.56 -11.53
C LYS A 17 -14.06 -2.42 -10.84
N VAL A 18 -13.58 -3.46 -10.18
CA VAL A 18 -12.27 -3.44 -9.49
C VAL A 18 -11.14 -3.34 -10.51
N LEU A 19 -11.16 -4.16 -11.55
CA LEU A 19 -10.13 -4.14 -12.59
C LEU A 19 -10.08 -2.78 -13.30
N GLY A 20 -11.24 -2.15 -13.55
CA GLY A 20 -11.30 -0.80 -14.11
C GLY A 20 -10.66 0.25 -13.22
N VAL A 21 -10.94 0.22 -11.91
CA VAL A 21 -10.30 1.13 -10.94
C VAL A 21 -8.81 0.87 -10.85
N LEU A 22 -8.38 -0.41 -10.77
CA LEU A 22 -6.97 -0.76 -10.71
C LEU A 22 -6.22 -0.39 -11.98
N ALA A 23 -6.81 -0.58 -13.16
CA ALA A 23 -6.21 -0.17 -14.43
C ALA A 23 -6.02 1.35 -14.50
N LEU A 24 -7.05 2.12 -14.09
CA LEU A 24 -6.95 3.58 -14.04
C LEU A 24 -5.87 4.05 -13.07
N THR A 25 -5.81 3.46 -11.86
CA THR A 25 -4.80 3.76 -10.85
C THR A 25 -3.40 3.41 -11.36
N LEU A 26 -3.24 2.25 -12.00
CA LEU A 26 -1.97 1.83 -12.59
C LEU A 26 -1.48 2.83 -13.65
N ILE A 27 -2.35 3.24 -14.57
CA ILE A 27 -2.00 4.22 -15.60
C ILE A 27 -1.59 5.56 -14.97
N ALA A 28 -2.35 6.05 -13.97
CA ALA A 28 -2.04 7.29 -13.29
C ALA A 28 -0.68 7.23 -12.56
N VAL A 29 -0.40 6.12 -11.85
CA VAL A 29 0.87 5.92 -11.14
C VAL A 29 2.03 5.81 -12.13
N LEU A 30 1.88 5.08 -13.24
CA LEU A 30 2.94 4.98 -14.27
C LEU A 30 3.24 6.32 -14.94
N LEU A 31 2.23 7.15 -15.19
CA LEU A 31 2.45 8.50 -15.72
C LEU A 31 3.20 9.39 -14.71
N MET A 32 2.82 9.35 -13.44
CA MET A 32 3.51 10.08 -12.38
C MET A 32 4.94 9.57 -12.17
N ASP A 33 5.13 8.26 -12.22
CA ASP A 33 6.46 7.62 -12.13
C ASP A 33 7.36 8.05 -13.29
N ALA A 34 6.86 8.06 -14.50
CA ALA A 34 7.63 8.49 -15.66
C ALA A 34 8.14 9.95 -15.51
N VAL A 35 7.27 10.86 -15.02
CA VAL A 35 7.66 12.25 -14.75
C VAL A 35 8.66 12.31 -13.60
N MET A 36 8.42 11.60 -12.50
CA MET A 36 9.30 11.56 -11.34
C MET A 36 10.68 11.01 -11.72
N THR A 37 10.73 9.89 -12.43
CA THR A 37 11.99 9.25 -12.88
C THR A 37 12.77 10.19 -13.81
N LEU A 38 12.09 10.88 -14.72
CA LEU A 38 12.72 11.88 -15.59
C LEU A 38 13.36 13.02 -14.78
N VAL A 39 12.62 13.58 -13.83
CA VAL A 39 13.12 14.66 -12.95
C VAL A 39 14.30 14.18 -12.11
N LEU A 40 14.20 13.01 -11.51
CA LEU A 40 15.28 12.42 -10.72
C LEU A 40 16.52 12.19 -11.57
N TRP A 41 16.36 11.65 -12.79
CA TRP A 41 17.47 11.42 -13.71
C TRP A 41 18.21 12.72 -14.07
N LEU A 42 17.47 13.81 -14.30
CA LEU A 42 18.04 15.12 -14.64
C LEU A 42 18.71 15.82 -13.45
N ARG A 43 18.21 15.58 -12.22
CA ARG A 43 18.62 16.35 -11.03
C ARG A 43 19.62 15.64 -10.14
N THR A 44 19.73 14.32 -10.17
CA THR A 44 20.56 13.54 -9.24
C THR A 44 22.02 13.98 -9.28
N ASP A 45 22.61 14.13 -10.47
CA ASP A 45 24.00 14.53 -10.62
C ASP A 45 24.26 15.96 -10.12
N THR A 46 23.31 16.87 -10.35
CA THR A 46 23.38 18.24 -9.86
C THR A 46 23.34 18.27 -8.32
N VAL A 47 22.42 17.53 -7.71
CA VAL A 47 22.29 17.45 -6.25
C VAL A 47 23.54 16.82 -5.62
N VAL A 48 24.10 15.78 -6.22
CA VAL A 48 25.36 15.18 -5.78
C VAL A 48 26.50 16.19 -5.83
N ALA A 49 26.62 16.96 -6.90
CA ALA A 49 27.66 17.98 -7.05
C ALA A 49 27.51 19.12 -6.03
N GLU A 50 26.27 19.59 -5.81
CA GLU A 50 25.96 20.61 -4.80
C GLU A 50 26.29 20.12 -3.39
N GLN A 51 25.99 18.85 -3.08
CA GLN A 51 26.27 18.25 -1.78
C GLN A 51 27.78 18.10 -1.54
N ILE A 52 28.52 17.65 -2.55
CA ILE A 52 30.00 17.60 -2.48
C ILE A 52 30.55 19.00 -2.22
N ALA A 53 30.08 20.02 -2.92
CA ALA A 53 30.54 21.40 -2.73
C ALA A 53 30.26 21.92 -1.32
N SER A 54 29.09 21.58 -0.74
CA SER A 54 28.70 22.02 0.60
C SER A 54 29.47 21.33 1.73
N LEU A 55 29.89 20.08 1.52
CA LEU A 55 30.61 19.26 2.50
C LEU A 55 32.15 19.40 2.38
N LYS A 56 32.63 19.95 1.26
CA LYS A 56 34.06 20.14 0.97
C LYS A 56 34.68 21.04 2.05
N GLY A 57 35.70 20.51 2.72
CA GLY A 57 36.40 21.20 3.82
C GLY A 57 35.89 20.93 5.23
N ARG A 58 34.78 20.20 5.36
CA ARG A 58 34.24 19.77 6.68
C ARG A 58 34.42 18.28 6.95
N TYR A 59 34.42 17.47 5.86
CA TYR A 59 34.48 16.00 5.92
C TYR A 59 35.54 15.48 4.95
N THR A 60 36.12 14.33 5.27
CA THR A 60 36.98 13.60 4.36
C THR A 60 36.16 12.92 3.26
N VAL A 61 36.78 12.56 2.14
CA VAL A 61 36.11 11.91 1.01
C VAL A 61 35.44 10.59 1.46
N GLU A 62 36.09 9.86 2.37
CA GLU A 62 35.58 8.59 2.90
C GLU A 62 34.32 8.77 3.77
N GLU A 63 34.28 9.83 4.57
CA GLU A 63 33.12 10.17 5.41
C GLU A 63 31.92 10.66 4.60
N MET A 64 32.15 11.24 3.42
CA MET A 64 31.09 11.70 2.52
C MET A 64 30.42 10.56 1.74
N GLN A 65 31.13 9.46 1.46
CA GLN A 65 30.62 8.37 0.61
C GLN A 65 29.24 7.84 1.03
N PRO A 66 29.00 7.50 2.30
CA PRO A 66 27.68 6.96 2.70
C PRO A 66 26.53 7.94 2.49
N TYR A 67 26.78 9.25 2.54
CA TYR A 67 25.75 10.26 2.25
C TYR A 67 25.48 10.37 0.75
N LEU A 68 26.55 10.34 -0.08
CA LEU A 68 26.42 10.39 -1.52
C LEU A 68 25.73 9.14 -2.08
N ASP A 69 26.01 7.97 -1.52
CA ASP A 69 25.39 6.72 -1.91
C ASP A 69 23.90 6.73 -1.59
N ARG A 70 23.49 7.31 -0.46
CA ARG A 70 22.05 7.50 -0.15
C ARG A 70 21.36 8.40 -1.15
N ILE A 71 21.98 9.53 -1.54
CA ILE A 71 21.41 10.44 -2.54
C ILE A 71 21.28 9.74 -3.89
N ARG A 72 22.26 8.93 -4.28
CA ARG A 72 22.18 8.14 -5.51
C ARG A 72 21.09 7.09 -5.47
N LEU A 73 20.87 6.43 -4.32
CA LEU A 73 19.78 5.46 -4.13
C LEU A 73 18.39 6.12 -4.18
N GLN A 74 18.29 7.40 -3.81
CA GLN A 74 17.07 8.20 -3.96
C GLN A 74 16.84 8.69 -5.39
N GLY A 75 17.83 8.56 -6.27
CA GLY A 75 17.74 8.92 -7.69
C GLY A 75 16.87 7.95 -8.50
N ALA A 76 16.99 8.04 -9.83
CA ALA A 76 16.28 7.15 -10.77
C ALA A 76 16.84 5.73 -10.72
N THR A 77 16.62 5.01 -9.63
CA THR A 77 17.14 3.67 -9.37
C THR A 77 16.04 2.63 -9.28
N TRP A 78 16.41 1.36 -9.44
CA TRP A 78 15.48 0.23 -9.25
C TRP A 78 14.88 0.19 -7.85
N ASN A 79 15.55 0.73 -6.83
CA ASN A 79 15.06 0.79 -5.47
C ASN A 79 13.79 1.64 -5.34
N VAL A 80 13.77 2.81 -6.01
CA VAL A 80 12.60 3.69 -6.06
C VAL A 80 11.44 3.00 -6.79
N GLN A 81 11.71 2.28 -7.88
CA GLN A 81 10.70 1.50 -8.61
C GLN A 81 10.09 0.38 -7.74
N THR A 82 10.91 -0.26 -6.92
CA THR A 82 10.42 -1.27 -5.95
C THR A 82 9.49 -0.62 -4.91
N GLY A 83 9.82 0.58 -4.43
CA GLY A 83 8.95 1.37 -3.53
C GLY A 83 7.59 1.68 -4.17
N LEU A 84 7.57 2.10 -5.44
CA LEU A 84 6.33 2.30 -6.19
C LEU A 84 5.52 1.02 -6.35
N GLY A 85 6.18 -0.12 -6.57
CA GLY A 85 5.53 -1.42 -6.59
C GLY A 85 4.84 -1.75 -5.25
N VAL A 86 5.46 -1.41 -4.11
CA VAL A 86 4.83 -1.55 -2.78
C VAL A 86 3.62 -0.64 -2.64
N MET A 87 3.71 0.61 -3.09
CA MET A 87 2.58 1.54 -3.12
C MET A 87 1.41 1.02 -3.96
N MET A 88 1.70 0.39 -5.10
CA MET A 88 0.66 -0.27 -5.92
C MET A 88 -0.01 -1.43 -5.16
N CYS A 89 0.74 -2.22 -4.39
CA CYS A 89 0.19 -3.26 -3.54
C CYS A 89 -0.81 -2.67 -2.50
N GLU A 90 -0.47 -1.55 -1.88
CA GLU A 90 -1.37 -0.83 -0.96
C GLU A 90 -2.67 -0.40 -1.66
N PHE A 91 -2.58 0.18 -2.86
CA PHE A 91 -3.76 0.57 -3.64
C PHE A 91 -4.65 -0.61 -4.03
N VAL A 92 -4.08 -1.79 -4.30
CA VAL A 92 -4.86 -3.01 -4.58
C VAL A 92 -5.69 -3.41 -3.36
N VAL A 93 -5.11 -3.41 -2.17
CA VAL A 93 -5.83 -3.72 -0.92
C VAL A 93 -6.90 -2.68 -0.65
N LEU A 94 -6.56 -1.39 -0.77
CA LEU A 94 -7.50 -0.29 -0.50
C LEU A 94 -8.70 -0.30 -1.47
N SER A 95 -8.47 -0.56 -2.76
CA SER A 95 -9.55 -0.62 -3.75
C SER A 95 -10.46 -1.83 -3.55
N SER A 96 -9.92 -2.98 -3.18
CA SER A 96 -10.71 -4.17 -2.85
C SER A 96 -11.54 -3.96 -1.57
N LEU A 97 -10.97 -3.30 -0.55
CA LEU A 97 -11.66 -2.92 0.67
C LEU A 97 -12.80 -1.92 0.39
N THR A 98 -12.54 -0.91 -0.44
CA THR A 98 -13.56 0.08 -0.86
C THR A 98 -14.73 -0.57 -1.56
N LEU A 99 -14.47 -1.56 -2.42
CA LEU A 99 -15.53 -2.34 -3.06
C LEU A 99 -16.34 -3.14 -2.03
N LEU A 100 -15.67 -3.79 -1.09
CA LEU A 100 -16.33 -4.53 -0.01
C LEU A 100 -17.25 -3.62 0.79
N MET A 101 -16.76 -2.44 1.22
CA MET A 101 -17.58 -1.46 1.95
C MET A 101 -18.75 -0.94 1.10
N SER A 102 -18.56 -0.76 -0.19
CA SER A 102 -19.62 -0.38 -1.14
C SER A 102 -20.71 -1.48 -1.25
N CYS A 103 -20.36 -2.74 -1.13
CA CYS A 103 -21.33 -3.84 -1.09
C CYS A 103 -22.12 -3.88 0.23
N MET A 104 -21.55 -3.42 1.34
CA MET A 104 -22.20 -3.40 2.65
C MET A 104 -23.14 -2.22 2.84
N THR A 105 -22.91 -1.12 2.15
CA THR A 105 -23.63 0.15 2.32
C THR A 105 -24.53 0.45 1.13
N ASN A 106 -25.53 1.33 1.34
CA ASN A 106 -26.43 1.77 0.27
C ASN A 106 -26.09 3.18 -0.24
N GLY A 107 -25.06 3.84 0.33
CA GLY A 107 -24.66 5.21 -0.02
C GLY A 107 -23.18 5.32 -0.29
N THR A 108 -22.81 6.03 -1.35
CA THR A 108 -21.40 6.23 -1.77
C THR A 108 -20.59 6.96 -0.69
N ILE A 109 -21.18 7.98 -0.05
CA ILE A 109 -20.52 8.77 1.01
C ILE A 109 -20.25 7.90 2.25
N ILE A 110 -21.23 7.07 2.65
CA ILE A 110 -21.10 6.18 3.80
C ILE A 110 -20.02 5.12 3.52
N SER A 111 -20.00 4.58 2.30
CA SER A 111 -18.96 3.61 1.86
C SER A 111 -17.57 4.23 1.93
N ALA A 112 -17.40 5.45 1.43
CA ALA A 112 -16.12 6.15 1.46
C ALA A 112 -15.66 6.45 2.89
N LEU A 113 -16.58 6.91 3.75
CA LEU A 113 -16.29 7.19 5.16
C LEU A 113 -15.88 5.90 5.91
N LEU A 114 -16.60 4.80 5.68
CA LEU A 114 -16.28 3.52 6.30
C LEU A 114 -14.92 2.99 5.84
N THR A 115 -14.63 3.07 4.54
CA THR A 115 -13.31 2.70 4.00
C THR A 115 -12.20 3.54 4.64
N PHE A 116 -12.40 4.84 4.77
CA PHE A 116 -11.44 5.73 5.41
C PHE A 116 -11.22 5.38 6.88
N MET A 117 -12.28 5.07 7.64
CA MET A 117 -12.17 4.64 9.03
C MET A 117 -11.40 3.33 9.17
N VAL A 118 -11.66 2.35 8.29
CA VAL A 118 -10.93 1.07 8.29
C VAL A 118 -9.46 1.28 7.90
N TYR A 119 -9.19 2.17 6.94
CA TYR A 119 -7.83 2.54 6.56
C TYR A 119 -7.06 3.15 7.75
N LEU A 120 -7.67 4.11 8.46
CA LEU A 120 -7.05 4.68 9.67
C LEU A 120 -6.82 3.61 10.75
N ALA A 121 -7.80 2.73 11.00
CA ALA A 121 -7.63 1.64 11.95
C ALA A 121 -6.45 0.73 11.56
N GLY A 122 -6.28 0.43 10.28
CA GLY A 122 -5.17 -0.36 9.76
C GLY A 122 -3.80 0.33 9.88
N LEU A 123 -3.74 1.65 9.74
CA LEU A 123 -2.50 2.41 9.95
C LEU A 123 -2.04 2.39 11.42
N PHE A 124 -2.98 2.46 12.37
CA PHE A 124 -2.67 2.47 13.80
C PHE A 124 -2.63 1.07 14.43
N GLN A 125 -2.92 0.03 13.68
CA GLN A 125 -3.04 -1.34 14.18
C GLN A 125 -1.80 -1.81 14.95
N THR A 126 -0.60 -1.61 14.41
CA THR A 126 0.64 -2.08 15.04
C THR A 126 0.93 -1.29 16.32
N GLN A 127 0.65 0.01 16.33
CA GLN A 127 0.83 0.85 17.52
C GLN A 127 -0.19 0.48 18.61
N ALA A 128 -1.44 0.27 18.25
CA ALA A 128 -2.48 -0.18 19.18
C ALA A 128 -2.14 -1.54 19.79
N LEU A 129 -1.67 -2.49 18.99
CA LEU A 129 -1.24 -3.80 19.48
C LEU A 129 -0.02 -3.71 20.40
N SER A 130 0.97 -2.88 20.09
CA SER A 130 2.18 -2.70 20.93
C SER A 130 1.83 -2.08 22.28
N LEU A 131 0.90 -1.13 22.32
CA LEU A 131 0.42 -0.53 23.57
C LEU A 131 -0.37 -1.55 24.40
N TRP A 132 -1.20 -2.36 23.77
CA TRP A 132 -2.00 -3.37 24.46
C TRP A 132 -1.14 -4.50 25.03
N VAL A 133 -0.19 -5.00 24.26
CA VAL A 133 0.76 -6.05 24.69
C VAL A 133 1.75 -5.50 25.73
N GLY A 134 2.20 -4.25 25.58
CA GLY A 134 3.17 -3.62 26.50
C GLY A 134 2.58 -3.19 27.85
N SER A 135 1.27 -3.04 27.97
CA SER A 135 0.61 -2.63 29.23
C SER A 135 0.31 -3.80 30.18
N GLY A 136 0.45 -5.06 29.71
CA GLY A 136 0.18 -6.26 30.50
C GLY A 136 1.44 -6.78 31.19
N THR A 137 1.50 -6.75 32.54
CA THR A 137 2.52 -7.44 33.36
C THR A 137 2.30 -8.95 33.47
N GLY A 138 1.21 -9.49 32.87
CA GLY A 138 0.89 -10.91 32.75
C GLY A 138 0.99 -11.36 31.29
N GLY A 139 1.37 -12.62 31.05
CA GLY A 139 1.44 -13.19 29.70
C GLY A 139 0.13 -13.03 28.96
N ILE A 140 0.22 -12.78 27.65
CA ILE A 140 -0.94 -12.60 26.75
C ILE A 140 -1.82 -13.84 26.83
N SER A 141 -3.10 -13.65 27.17
CA SER A 141 -4.07 -14.76 27.22
C SER A 141 -4.33 -15.29 25.79
N TRP A 142 -4.65 -16.59 25.68
CA TRP A 142 -4.92 -17.22 24.37
C TRP A 142 -6.05 -16.54 23.59
N TRP A 143 -7.07 -16.04 24.28
CA TRP A 143 -8.20 -15.34 23.64
C TRP A 143 -7.84 -13.93 23.17
N GLU A 144 -6.91 -13.23 23.84
CA GLU A 144 -6.34 -11.95 23.37
C GLU A 144 -5.51 -12.16 22.09
N MET A 145 -4.74 -13.23 22.05
CA MET A 145 -4.02 -13.62 20.85
C MET A 145 -4.96 -14.02 19.70
N ALA A 146 -6.02 -14.75 19.99
CA ALA A 146 -7.04 -15.10 19.00
C ALA A 146 -7.78 -13.86 18.49
N GLY A 147 -8.17 -12.95 19.41
CA GLY A 147 -8.82 -11.69 19.06
C GLY A 147 -7.95 -10.80 18.19
N SER A 148 -6.67 -10.65 18.52
CA SER A 148 -5.72 -9.85 17.73
C SER A 148 -5.50 -10.43 16.32
N ARG A 149 -5.45 -11.76 16.18
CA ARG A 149 -5.35 -12.44 14.87
C ARG A 149 -6.61 -12.28 14.04
N LEU A 150 -7.79 -12.38 14.65
CA LEU A 150 -9.06 -12.12 13.96
C LEU A 150 -9.16 -10.67 13.52
N PHE A 151 -8.74 -9.73 14.36
CA PHE A 151 -8.70 -8.33 14.00
C PHE A 151 -7.75 -8.07 12.82
N ALA A 152 -6.56 -8.66 12.85
CA ALA A 152 -5.59 -8.57 11.76
C ALA A 152 -6.07 -9.23 10.45
N LEU A 153 -6.96 -10.21 10.51
CA LEU A 153 -7.53 -10.85 9.33
C LEU A 153 -8.58 -9.96 8.65
N ILE A 154 -9.40 -9.25 9.45
CA ILE A 154 -10.51 -8.42 8.95
C ILE A 154 -10.00 -7.04 8.52
N PHE A 155 -9.12 -6.44 9.32
CA PHE A 155 -8.54 -5.11 9.09
C PHE A 155 -7.12 -5.26 8.54
N PRO A 156 -6.88 -4.91 7.27
CA PRO A 156 -5.55 -4.97 6.69
C PRO A 156 -4.61 -4.01 7.40
N ASN A 157 -3.41 -4.49 7.73
CA ASN A 157 -2.36 -3.66 8.30
C ASN A 157 -1.69 -2.83 7.20
N PHE A 158 -2.08 -1.57 7.07
CA PHE A 158 -1.50 -0.69 6.05
C PHE A 158 -0.09 -0.21 6.41
N GLN A 159 0.32 -0.30 7.67
CA GLN A 159 1.66 0.11 8.08
C GLN A 159 2.78 -0.75 7.47
N ILE A 160 2.47 -1.99 7.04
CA ILE A 160 3.47 -2.84 6.36
C ILE A 160 3.93 -2.25 5.02
N TYR A 161 3.11 -1.38 4.40
CA TYR A 161 3.43 -0.71 3.14
C TYR A 161 4.25 0.57 3.32
N SER A 162 4.48 1.05 4.56
CA SER A 162 5.34 2.21 4.86
C SER A 162 6.83 1.99 4.52
N VAL A 163 7.18 0.77 4.09
CA VAL A 163 8.49 0.45 3.51
C VAL A 163 8.80 1.31 2.28
N THR A 164 7.79 1.85 1.60
CA THR A 164 7.94 2.84 0.54
C THR A 164 8.73 4.07 1.02
N ASP A 165 8.46 4.55 2.24
CA ASP A 165 9.19 5.67 2.84
C ASP A 165 10.68 5.34 3.04
N SER A 166 11.00 4.09 3.34
CA SER A 166 12.38 3.63 3.46
C SER A 166 13.13 3.71 2.13
N ALA A 167 12.47 3.37 1.00
CA ALA A 167 13.06 3.53 -0.33
C ALA A 167 13.33 5.00 -0.68
N LEU A 168 12.38 5.88 -0.35
CA LEU A 168 12.52 7.33 -0.56
C LEU A 168 13.65 7.94 0.29
N ASN A 169 13.93 7.34 1.45
CA ASN A 169 15.03 7.72 2.34
C ASN A 169 16.38 7.07 1.95
N GLY A 170 16.47 6.42 0.78
CA GLY A 170 17.70 5.79 0.27
C GLY A 170 18.07 4.49 0.99
N GLN A 171 17.09 3.81 1.59
CA GLN A 171 17.28 2.46 2.12
C GLN A 171 16.89 1.44 1.04
N THR A 172 17.67 0.37 0.92
CA THR A 172 17.39 -0.69 -0.06
C THR A 172 16.25 -1.59 0.39
N ILE A 173 15.28 -1.82 -0.49
CA ILE A 173 14.20 -2.78 -0.25
C ILE A 173 14.63 -4.14 -0.83
N PRO A 174 14.81 -5.18 -0.01
CA PRO A 174 15.13 -6.51 -0.51
C PRO A 174 13.94 -7.09 -1.30
N LEU A 175 14.24 -7.76 -2.41
CA LEU A 175 13.22 -8.34 -3.29
C LEU A 175 12.36 -9.40 -2.57
N SER A 176 12.92 -10.09 -1.59
CA SER A 176 12.18 -11.04 -0.74
C SER A 176 11.08 -10.37 0.07
N LEU A 177 11.32 -9.14 0.56
CA LEU A 177 10.31 -8.35 1.28
C LEU A 177 9.18 -7.94 0.32
N PHE A 178 9.51 -7.47 -0.88
CA PHE A 178 8.53 -7.15 -1.91
C PHE A 178 7.65 -8.36 -2.25
N GLY A 179 8.25 -9.54 -2.45
CA GLY A 179 7.51 -10.77 -2.72
C GLY A 179 6.55 -11.15 -1.59
N SER A 180 6.97 -10.99 -0.33
CA SER A 180 6.12 -11.24 0.84
C SER A 180 4.95 -10.28 0.91
N LEU A 181 5.17 -8.98 0.65
CA LEU A 181 4.12 -7.96 0.61
C LEU A 181 3.11 -8.23 -0.52
N ALA A 182 3.59 -8.60 -1.71
CA ALA A 182 2.73 -8.95 -2.84
C ALA A 182 1.84 -10.16 -2.52
N LEU A 183 2.37 -11.16 -1.82
CA LEU A 183 1.61 -12.35 -1.43
C LEU A 183 0.55 -12.02 -0.36
N ILE A 184 0.87 -11.17 0.61
CA ILE A 184 -0.08 -10.66 1.61
C ILE A 184 -1.19 -9.86 0.92
N THR A 185 -0.83 -8.98 -0.01
CA THR A 185 -1.75 -8.19 -0.83
C THR A 185 -2.74 -9.07 -1.58
N LEU A 186 -2.23 -10.12 -2.23
CA LEU A 186 -3.07 -11.09 -2.94
C LEU A 186 -4.04 -11.80 -1.99
N GLY A 187 -3.57 -12.18 -0.80
CA GLY A 187 -4.42 -12.77 0.25
C GLY A 187 -5.59 -11.87 0.65
N TYR A 188 -5.32 -10.61 0.97
CA TYR A 188 -6.38 -9.64 1.29
C TYR A 188 -7.30 -9.37 0.10
N PHE A 189 -6.76 -9.25 -1.10
CA PHE A 189 -7.56 -9.05 -2.31
C PHE A 189 -8.56 -10.19 -2.52
N VAL A 190 -8.10 -11.45 -2.47
CA VAL A 190 -8.97 -12.63 -2.61
C VAL A 190 -10.00 -12.69 -1.49
N PHE A 191 -9.61 -12.42 -0.26
CA PHE A 191 -10.52 -12.40 0.89
C PHE A 191 -11.64 -11.36 0.72
N HIS A 192 -11.28 -10.10 0.42
CA HIS A 192 -12.26 -9.03 0.23
C HIS A 192 -13.18 -9.30 -0.96
N MET A 193 -12.64 -9.80 -2.07
CA MET A 193 -13.44 -10.13 -3.26
C MET A 193 -14.42 -11.27 -3.00
N THR A 194 -14.00 -12.31 -2.28
CA THR A 194 -14.86 -13.44 -1.92
C THR A 194 -16.00 -12.97 -1.00
N LEU A 195 -15.67 -12.16 0.00
CA LEU A 195 -16.67 -11.62 0.93
C LEU A 195 -17.63 -10.64 0.22
N ALA A 196 -17.12 -9.77 -0.65
CA ALA A 196 -17.93 -8.87 -1.47
C ALA A 196 -18.89 -9.64 -2.39
N ALA A 197 -18.41 -10.69 -3.05
CA ALA A 197 -19.23 -11.53 -3.92
C ALA A 197 -20.33 -12.26 -3.11
N TRP A 198 -20.01 -12.74 -1.91
CA TRP A 198 -20.97 -13.38 -1.02
C TRP A 198 -22.07 -12.42 -0.55
N LEU A 199 -21.70 -11.22 -0.11
CA LEU A 199 -22.63 -10.16 0.31
C LEU A 199 -23.50 -9.69 -0.87
N PHE A 200 -22.92 -9.54 -2.05
CA PHE A 200 -23.65 -9.10 -3.23
C PHE A 200 -24.68 -10.11 -3.72
N ARG A 201 -24.43 -11.41 -3.49
CA ARG A 201 -25.41 -12.47 -3.79
C ARG A 201 -26.68 -12.37 -2.95
N LYS A 202 -26.59 -11.83 -1.73
CA LYS A 202 -27.72 -11.71 -0.80
C LYS A 202 -28.55 -10.43 -0.99
N LYS A 203 -28.03 -9.45 -1.73
CA LYS A 203 -28.81 -8.24 -2.08
C LYS A 203 -29.77 -8.58 -3.22
N GLU A 204 -31.07 -8.59 -2.92
CA GLU A 204 -32.13 -8.54 -3.90
C GLU A 204 -32.29 -7.09 -4.36
N PHE A 205 -32.26 -6.84 -5.67
CA PHE A 205 -32.55 -5.56 -6.30
C PHE A 205 -33.99 -5.54 -6.76
#